data_157281e48f7149a4f6a87a6cfe2d4e0e
#
_entry.id   157281e48f7149a4f6a87a6cfe2d4e0e
#
_cell.length_a   1.000
_cell.length_b   1.000
_cell.length_c   1.000
_cell.angle_alpha   90.00
_cell.angle_beta   90.00
_cell.angle_gamma   90.00
#
_symmetry.space_group_name_H-M   'P 1'
#
loop_
_entity.id
_entity.type
_entity.pdbx_description
1 polymer ?
#
loop_
_entity_poly.entity_id
_entity_poly.type
_entity_poly.pdbx_seq_one_letter_code
_entity_poly.pdbx_strand_id
1 'polypeptide(L)'
;SGIYLKNITNVFKEVELVGVCDLIPERAEKGVQTVKEYIEAGAKAPVPKIYKDMYEAFNDPEVEVVLNLTRPYEHYGVTKAALEHGKHVFSEKPLAADMEEGDELVALAEEKGLLMGGAPDTFMGAGIQTVRKLVDDGYIGDIVAANCAMICHGHETWHPDPEFYYKRAGGPMMDMGPYYVTALVQLIGEAKGVIGMTKKTFPERIITSEPHYGEKIDVDIDTHLTGSIAFANGAVAQICTTFDVHYAPGAQCRFELYGTKGTICCLLYTSPSPRDGLLS
;
A
#
# COMPACT_ATOMS: atom_id res chain seq x y z
N SER A 1 -3.46 10.75 3.22
CA SER A 1 -3.62 10.98 4.69
C SER A 1 -5.08 10.96 5.14
N GLY A 2 -6.07 11.34 4.31
CA GLY A 2 -7.47 11.49 4.74
C GLY A 2 -8.09 10.27 5.43
N ILE A 3 -7.85 9.05 4.92
CA ILE A 3 -8.37 7.82 5.52
C ILE A 3 -7.77 7.57 6.92
N TYR A 4 -6.48 7.84 7.11
CA TYR A 4 -5.81 7.69 8.40
C TYR A 4 -6.37 8.67 9.43
N LEU A 5 -6.46 9.96 9.09
CA LEU A 5 -7.05 10.98 9.98
C LEU A 5 -8.46 10.60 10.39
N LYS A 6 -9.29 10.19 9.43
CA LYS A 6 -10.67 9.75 9.71
C LYS A 6 -10.71 8.58 10.69
N ASN A 7 -9.91 7.53 10.44
CA ASN A 7 -9.96 6.31 11.22
C ASN A 7 -9.39 6.51 12.63
N ILE A 8 -8.26 7.21 12.76
CA ILE A 8 -7.66 7.49 14.07
C ILE A 8 -8.59 8.36 14.90
N THR A 9 -9.23 9.37 14.29
CA THR A 9 -10.08 10.30 15.04
C THR A 9 -11.43 9.70 15.42
N ASN A 10 -12.03 8.83 14.56
CA ASN A 10 -13.42 8.40 14.75
C ASN A 10 -13.61 6.92 15.10
N VAL A 11 -12.63 6.06 14.76
CA VAL A 11 -12.82 4.60 14.80
C VAL A 11 -11.95 3.95 15.86
N PHE A 12 -10.64 4.21 15.83
CA PHE A 12 -9.68 3.58 16.73
C PHE A 12 -9.78 4.21 18.14
N LYS A 13 -9.73 3.36 19.15
CA LYS A 13 -9.82 3.78 20.58
C LYS A 13 -8.49 3.60 21.30
N GLU A 14 -7.61 2.83 20.71
CA GLU A 14 -6.32 2.43 21.27
C GLU A 14 -5.19 3.38 20.91
N VAL A 15 -5.46 4.33 20.01
CA VAL A 15 -4.47 5.30 19.50
C VAL A 15 -5.02 6.71 19.58
N GLU A 16 -4.14 7.66 19.79
CA GLU A 16 -4.42 9.09 19.81
C GLU A 16 -3.51 9.83 18.84
N LEU A 17 -4.05 10.75 18.07
CA LEU A 17 -3.28 11.59 17.16
C LEU A 17 -2.64 12.75 17.94
N VAL A 18 -1.38 12.61 18.32
CA VAL A 18 -0.60 13.62 19.04
C VAL A 18 -0.32 14.85 18.18
N GLY A 19 0.06 14.63 16.92
CA GLY A 19 0.37 15.73 16.02
C GLY A 19 0.50 15.31 14.56
N VAL A 20 0.67 16.31 13.72
CA VAL A 20 0.87 16.17 12.27
C VAL A 20 2.09 17.00 11.84
N CYS A 21 2.79 16.51 10.81
CA CYS A 21 3.91 17.18 10.18
C CYS A 21 3.79 17.03 8.66
N ASP A 22 4.08 18.08 7.93
CA ASP A 22 4.21 18.06 6.46
C ASP A 22 5.25 19.11 6.04
N LEU A 23 6.00 18.83 4.97
CA LEU A 23 6.94 19.78 4.39
C LEU A 23 6.25 21.04 3.86
N ILE A 24 4.95 20.93 3.54
CA ILE A 24 4.10 22.04 3.13
C ILE A 24 3.19 22.39 4.31
N PRO A 25 3.46 23.49 5.05
CA PRO A 25 2.73 23.83 6.28
C PRO A 25 1.21 23.85 6.14
N GLU A 26 0.72 24.34 5.01
CA GLU A 26 -0.72 24.43 4.72
C GLU A 26 -1.40 23.05 4.69
N ARG A 27 -0.65 21.98 4.36
CA ARG A 27 -1.17 20.60 4.42
C ARG A 27 -1.32 20.12 5.85
N ALA A 28 -0.39 20.46 6.74
CA ALA A 28 -0.48 20.15 8.15
C ALA A 28 -1.65 20.91 8.79
N GLU A 29 -1.80 22.21 8.50
CA GLU A 29 -2.92 23.04 8.96
C GLU A 29 -4.27 22.47 8.50
N LYS A 30 -4.38 22.07 7.21
CA LYS A 30 -5.56 21.42 6.66
C LYS A 30 -5.86 20.09 7.36
N GLY A 31 -4.83 19.32 7.69
CA GLY A 31 -4.98 18.07 8.45
C GLY A 31 -5.59 18.32 9.83
N VAL A 32 -5.07 19.30 10.57
CA VAL A 32 -5.61 19.69 11.88
C VAL A 32 -7.03 20.23 11.75
N GLN A 33 -7.32 21.04 10.73
CA GLN A 33 -8.68 21.55 10.49
C GLN A 33 -9.68 20.41 10.24
N THR A 34 -9.29 19.40 9.46
CA THR A 34 -10.10 18.19 9.22
C THR A 34 -10.41 17.46 10.53
N VAL A 35 -9.42 17.33 11.43
CA VAL A 35 -9.64 16.71 12.76
C VAL A 35 -10.58 17.54 13.61
N LYS A 36 -10.48 18.88 13.60
CA LYS A 36 -11.42 19.76 14.31
C LYS A 36 -12.86 19.57 13.81
N GLU A 37 -13.06 19.44 12.51
CA GLU A 37 -14.38 19.16 11.92
C GLU A 37 -14.96 17.82 12.42
N TYR A 38 -14.12 16.79 12.54
CA TYR A 38 -14.55 15.51 13.14
C TYR A 38 -14.92 15.65 14.62
N ILE A 39 -14.18 16.46 15.40
CA ILE A 39 -14.47 16.73 16.80
C ILE A 39 -15.80 17.49 16.92
N GLU A 40 -16.03 18.51 16.11
CA GLU A 40 -17.30 19.23 16.05
C GLU A 40 -18.47 18.33 15.64
N ALA A 41 -18.22 17.32 14.81
CA ALA A 41 -19.18 16.29 14.45
C ALA A 41 -19.38 15.20 15.53
N GLY A 42 -18.68 15.28 16.67
CA GLY A 42 -18.87 14.42 17.82
C GLY A 42 -17.76 13.41 18.08
N ALA A 43 -16.66 13.43 17.35
CA ALA A 43 -15.49 12.60 17.65
C ALA A 43 -14.86 13.02 18.99
N LYS A 44 -14.43 12.03 19.77
CA LYS A 44 -13.76 12.24 21.06
C LYS A 44 -12.24 12.10 20.87
N ALA A 45 -11.62 13.12 20.35
CA ALA A 45 -10.18 13.18 20.15
C ALA A 45 -9.64 14.56 20.55
N PRO A 46 -8.39 14.69 20.98
CA PRO A 46 -7.75 15.99 21.15
C PRO A 46 -7.48 16.65 19.80
N VAL A 47 -7.26 17.95 19.83
CA VAL A 47 -6.76 18.69 18.66
C VAL A 47 -5.25 18.41 18.54
N PRO A 48 -4.76 17.83 17.44
CA PRO A 48 -3.35 17.49 17.30
C PRO A 48 -2.46 18.73 17.18
N LYS A 49 -1.21 18.60 17.62
CA LYS A 49 -0.16 19.61 17.42
C LYS A 49 0.21 19.71 15.93
N ILE A 50 0.77 20.84 15.51
CA ILE A 50 1.48 20.96 14.25
C ILE A 50 2.97 21.03 14.56
N TYR A 51 3.75 20.08 14.05
CA TYR A 51 5.20 20.11 14.17
C TYR A 51 5.80 20.80 12.96
N LYS A 52 6.84 21.62 13.20
CA LYS A 52 7.54 22.37 12.14
C LYS A 52 8.34 21.45 11.20
N ASP A 53 8.85 20.34 11.74
CA ASP A 53 9.60 19.32 11.03
C ASP A 53 9.45 17.95 11.70
N MET A 54 9.90 16.89 11.02
CA MET A 54 9.81 15.53 11.54
C MET A 54 10.64 15.31 12.82
N TYR A 55 11.73 16.03 13.00
CA TYR A 55 12.59 15.87 14.17
C TYR A 55 11.96 16.44 15.42
N GLU A 56 11.18 17.51 15.29
CA GLU A 56 10.38 18.02 16.41
C GLU A 56 9.34 16.98 16.85
N ALA A 57 8.69 16.30 15.89
CA ALA A 57 7.78 15.19 16.19
C ALA A 57 8.51 14.00 16.84
N PHE A 58 9.67 13.63 16.31
CA PHE A 58 10.44 12.49 16.85
C PHE A 58 11.02 12.76 18.24
N ASN A 59 11.27 14.00 18.60
CA ASN A 59 11.74 14.39 19.93
C ASN A 59 10.61 14.60 20.94
N ASP A 60 9.35 14.60 20.52
CA ASP A 60 8.23 14.72 21.45
C ASP A 60 8.02 13.38 22.19
N PRO A 61 8.11 13.37 23.54
CA PRO A 61 7.94 12.14 24.33
C PRO A 61 6.51 11.57 24.27
N GLU A 62 5.52 12.36 23.88
CA GLU A 62 4.14 11.87 23.70
C GLU A 62 3.97 11.06 22.41
N VAL A 63 4.89 11.17 21.45
CA VAL A 63 4.87 10.39 20.21
C VAL A 63 5.54 9.04 20.46
N GLU A 64 4.78 7.97 20.40
CA GLU A 64 5.27 6.59 20.52
C GLU A 64 5.43 5.94 19.14
N VAL A 65 4.49 6.23 18.22
CA VAL A 65 4.42 5.65 16.88
C VAL A 65 4.37 6.74 15.82
N VAL A 66 5.17 6.59 14.79
CA VAL A 66 5.19 7.46 13.62
C VAL A 66 4.45 6.77 12.46
N LEU A 67 3.45 7.46 11.89
CA LEU A 67 2.84 7.07 10.63
C LEU A 67 3.57 7.77 9.49
N ASN A 68 4.36 7.01 8.73
CA ASN A 68 5.06 7.54 7.59
C ASN A 68 4.18 7.48 6.34
N LEU A 69 3.61 8.62 5.96
CA LEU A 69 2.72 8.81 4.82
C LEU A 69 3.34 9.71 3.75
N THR A 70 4.67 9.77 3.70
CA THR A 70 5.42 10.57 2.75
C THR A 70 5.38 10.00 1.33
N ARG A 71 6.20 10.48 0.43
CA ARG A 71 6.33 9.91 -0.92
C ARG A 71 7.12 8.59 -0.86
N PRO A 72 6.89 7.66 -1.79
CA PRO A 72 7.56 6.35 -1.80
C PRO A 72 9.08 6.41 -1.70
N TYR A 73 9.72 7.36 -2.36
CA TYR A 73 11.17 7.55 -2.34
C TYR A 73 11.70 8.20 -1.04
N GLU A 74 10.81 8.73 -0.18
CA GLU A 74 11.15 9.30 1.13
C GLU A 74 10.93 8.29 2.28
N HIS A 75 10.23 7.17 2.02
CA HIS A 75 9.85 6.24 3.08
C HIS A 75 11.04 5.74 3.87
N TYR A 76 12.12 5.36 3.20
CA TYR A 76 13.33 4.88 3.84
C TYR A 76 13.92 5.92 4.80
N GLY A 77 14.20 7.15 4.31
CA GLY A 77 14.84 8.18 5.11
C GLY A 77 14.05 8.59 6.34
N VAL A 78 12.74 8.76 6.20
CA VAL A 78 11.85 9.13 7.30
C VAL A 78 11.69 7.99 8.30
N THR A 79 11.50 6.76 7.83
CA THR A 79 11.40 5.57 8.71
C THR A 79 12.68 5.34 9.49
N LYS A 80 13.84 5.41 8.83
CA LYS A 80 15.15 5.27 9.49
C LYS A 80 15.33 6.31 10.59
N ALA A 81 15.09 7.59 10.27
CA ALA A 81 15.22 8.66 11.25
C ALA A 81 14.28 8.47 12.45
N ALA A 82 13.03 8.03 12.24
CA ALA A 82 12.11 7.75 13.34
C ALA A 82 12.60 6.60 14.24
N LEU A 83 13.08 5.49 13.64
CA LEU A 83 13.67 4.36 14.37
C LEU A 83 14.92 4.79 15.16
N GLU A 84 15.80 5.61 14.56
CA GLU A 84 16.97 6.16 15.23
C GLU A 84 16.62 6.99 16.47
N HIS A 85 15.47 7.67 16.46
CA HIS A 85 14.92 8.44 17.59
C HIS A 85 14.09 7.58 18.56
N GLY A 86 14.09 6.26 18.40
CA GLY A 86 13.40 5.34 19.33
C GLY A 86 11.88 5.29 19.14
N LYS A 87 11.37 5.65 17.97
CA LYS A 87 9.94 5.59 17.69
C LYS A 87 9.58 4.31 16.92
N HIS A 88 8.45 3.70 17.29
CA HIS A 88 7.82 2.68 16.45
C HIS A 88 7.35 3.33 15.14
N VAL A 89 7.31 2.55 14.05
CA VAL A 89 6.93 3.10 12.74
C VAL A 89 5.89 2.22 12.06
N PHE A 90 4.89 2.84 11.48
CA PHE A 90 4.04 2.24 10.46
C PHE A 90 4.20 3.06 9.18
N SER A 91 4.74 2.44 8.11
CA SER A 91 4.97 3.11 6.84
C SER A 91 3.94 2.73 5.79
N GLU A 92 3.56 3.69 4.94
CA GLU A 92 2.87 3.37 3.70
C GLU A 92 3.76 2.53 2.79
N LYS A 93 3.12 1.87 1.86
CA LYS A 93 3.78 1.04 0.83
C LYS A 93 4.34 1.92 -0.32
N PRO A 94 5.42 1.47 -0.97
CA PRO A 94 6.32 0.39 -0.57
C PRO A 94 7.13 0.78 0.67
N LEU A 95 7.55 -0.20 1.45
CA LEU A 95 8.33 0.06 2.68
C LEU A 95 9.61 0.84 2.38
N ALA A 96 10.26 0.47 1.27
CA ALA A 96 11.48 1.08 0.77
C ALA A 96 11.52 1.01 -0.78
N ALA A 97 12.44 1.71 -1.40
CA ALA A 97 12.58 1.75 -2.86
C ALA A 97 13.34 0.54 -3.43
N ASP A 98 14.16 -0.12 -2.62
CA ASP A 98 14.88 -1.34 -2.97
C ASP A 98 15.07 -2.26 -1.75
N MET A 99 15.62 -3.45 -1.99
CA MET A 99 15.80 -4.46 -0.94
C MET A 99 16.83 -4.06 0.11
N GLU A 100 17.91 -3.39 -0.29
CA GLU A 100 18.98 -2.99 0.63
C GLU A 100 18.46 -2.00 1.67
N GLU A 101 17.69 -1.00 1.24
CA GLU A 101 16.99 -0.07 2.14
C GLU A 101 16.00 -0.81 3.06
N GLY A 102 15.24 -1.76 2.51
CA GLY A 102 14.27 -2.55 3.27
C GLY A 102 14.94 -3.42 4.35
N ASP A 103 15.99 -4.12 4.00
CA ASP A 103 16.75 -5.00 4.92
C ASP A 103 17.41 -4.17 6.03
N GLU A 104 17.95 -2.98 5.70
CA GLU A 104 18.52 -2.08 6.71
C GLU A 104 17.48 -1.60 7.71
N LEU A 105 16.27 -1.25 7.25
CA LEU A 105 15.19 -0.82 8.14
C LEU A 105 14.75 -1.95 9.09
N VAL A 106 14.61 -3.18 8.59
CA VAL A 106 14.25 -4.34 9.38
C VAL A 106 15.33 -4.61 10.45
N ALA A 107 16.61 -4.64 10.05
CA ALA A 107 17.72 -4.86 10.95
C ALA A 107 17.79 -3.76 12.03
N LEU A 108 17.60 -2.50 11.66
CA LEU A 108 17.61 -1.37 12.60
C LEU A 108 16.46 -1.46 13.63
N ALA A 109 15.26 -1.82 13.16
CA ALA A 109 14.12 -2.00 14.06
C ALA A 109 14.36 -3.13 15.06
N GLU A 110 14.91 -4.28 14.62
CA GLU A 110 15.27 -5.40 15.46
C GLU A 110 16.36 -5.03 16.47
N GLU A 111 17.44 -4.38 16.03
CA GLU A 111 18.54 -3.91 16.89
C GLU A 111 18.04 -3.03 18.03
N LYS A 112 17.11 -2.13 17.73
CA LYS A 112 16.55 -1.19 18.71
C LYS A 112 15.37 -1.75 19.51
N GLY A 113 14.89 -2.95 19.20
CA GLY A 113 13.70 -3.53 19.83
C GLY A 113 12.43 -2.77 19.55
N LEU A 114 12.34 -2.13 18.38
CA LEU A 114 11.20 -1.33 17.94
C LEU A 114 10.30 -2.12 17.00
N LEU A 115 9.01 -1.80 17.03
CA LEU A 115 8.04 -2.36 16.10
C LEU A 115 8.05 -1.53 14.81
N MET A 116 8.13 -2.22 13.70
CA MET A 116 7.97 -1.64 12.37
C MET A 116 6.89 -2.41 11.61
N GLY A 117 5.90 -1.71 11.10
CA GLY A 117 4.82 -2.24 10.27
C GLY A 117 4.77 -1.51 8.93
N GLY A 118 4.21 -2.17 7.95
CA GLY A 118 4.02 -1.61 6.61
C GLY A 118 2.64 -1.92 6.04
N ALA A 119 2.06 -0.96 5.32
CA ALA A 119 0.93 -1.21 4.44
C ALA A 119 1.37 -2.17 3.30
N PRO A 120 0.43 -2.89 2.65
CA PRO A 120 -1.01 -2.72 2.71
C PRO A 120 -1.68 -3.54 3.80
N ASP A 121 -2.92 -3.16 4.15
CA ASP A 121 -3.78 -3.84 5.12
C ASP A 121 -4.85 -4.73 4.49
N THR A 122 -5.01 -4.69 3.16
CA THR A 122 -6.15 -5.32 2.45
C THR A 122 -6.23 -6.84 2.64
N PHE A 123 -5.10 -7.51 2.91
CA PHE A 123 -5.10 -8.94 3.24
C PHE A 123 -5.82 -9.24 4.57
N MET A 124 -5.95 -8.26 5.46
CA MET A 124 -6.74 -8.37 6.71
C MET A 124 -8.24 -8.15 6.47
N GLY A 125 -8.63 -7.68 5.29
CA GLY A 125 -10.03 -7.43 4.94
C GLY A 125 -10.86 -8.72 4.85
N ALA A 126 -12.17 -8.58 5.02
CA ALA A 126 -13.11 -9.70 5.10
C ALA A 126 -12.99 -10.69 3.92
N GLY A 127 -12.73 -10.22 2.71
CA GLY A 127 -12.58 -11.08 1.54
C GLY A 127 -11.40 -12.03 1.64
N ILE A 128 -10.18 -11.50 1.84
CA ILE A 128 -8.98 -12.33 1.95
C ILE A 128 -9.01 -13.19 3.21
N GLN A 129 -9.54 -12.69 4.33
CA GLN A 129 -9.71 -13.49 5.54
C GLN A 129 -10.73 -14.63 5.35
N THR A 130 -11.77 -14.42 4.57
CA THR A 130 -12.69 -15.50 4.18
C THR A 130 -11.98 -16.53 3.29
N VAL A 131 -11.19 -16.09 2.32
CA VAL A 131 -10.36 -16.97 1.50
C VAL A 131 -9.39 -17.78 2.37
N ARG A 132 -8.70 -17.12 3.32
CA ARG A 132 -7.80 -17.78 4.28
C ARG A 132 -8.53 -18.89 5.03
N LYS A 133 -9.72 -18.58 5.58
CA LYS A 133 -10.53 -19.58 6.28
C LYS A 133 -10.93 -20.75 5.38
N LEU A 134 -11.34 -20.50 4.14
CA LEU A 134 -11.70 -21.58 3.20
C LEU A 134 -10.49 -22.47 2.86
N VAL A 135 -9.30 -21.89 2.76
CA VAL A 135 -8.05 -22.63 2.57
C VAL A 135 -7.74 -23.47 3.80
N ASP A 136 -7.78 -22.90 5.00
CA ASP A 136 -7.50 -23.59 6.27
C ASP A 136 -8.49 -24.72 6.55
N ASP A 137 -9.77 -24.55 6.21
CA ASP A 137 -10.82 -25.56 6.34
C ASP A 137 -10.70 -26.66 5.26
N GLY A 138 -9.77 -26.55 4.31
CA GLY A 138 -9.50 -27.55 3.27
C GLY A 138 -10.51 -27.61 2.14
N TYR A 139 -11.34 -26.59 1.95
CA TYR A 139 -12.38 -26.56 0.90
C TYR A 139 -11.83 -26.75 -0.51
N ILE A 140 -10.65 -26.18 -0.80
CA ILE A 140 -10.02 -26.32 -2.11
C ILE A 140 -8.91 -27.38 -2.14
N GLY A 141 -8.66 -28.07 -1.02
CA GLY A 141 -7.54 -29.00 -0.90
C GLY A 141 -6.19 -28.29 -0.86
N ASP A 142 -5.15 -28.96 -1.37
CA ASP A 142 -3.81 -28.36 -1.45
C ASP A 142 -3.76 -27.32 -2.57
N ILE A 143 -3.16 -26.16 -2.31
CA ILE A 143 -3.01 -25.12 -3.32
C ILE A 143 -1.92 -25.55 -4.32
N VAL A 144 -2.29 -25.56 -5.60
CA VAL A 144 -1.41 -25.92 -6.72
C VAL A 144 -0.87 -24.67 -7.40
N ALA A 145 -1.72 -23.68 -7.60
CA ALA A 145 -1.36 -22.46 -8.30
C ALA A 145 -2.22 -21.25 -7.88
N ALA A 146 -1.75 -20.07 -8.26
CA ALA A 146 -2.51 -18.82 -8.17
C ALA A 146 -2.31 -17.94 -9.41
N ASN A 147 -3.27 -17.07 -9.68
CA ASN A 147 -3.16 -16.07 -10.73
C ASN A 147 -3.65 -14.70 -10.22
N CYS A 148 -2.81 -13.70 -10.37
CA CYS A 148 -3.09 -12.34 -9.96
C CYS A 148 -2.85 -11.36 -11.10
N ALA A 149 -3.74 -10.39 -11.26
CA ALA A 149 -3.54 -9.33 -12.24
C ALA A 149 -4.04 -7.97 -11.73
N MET A 150 -3.23 -6.94 -11.92
CA MET A 150 -3.59 -5.54 -11.79
C MET A 150 -3.29 -4.85 -13.12
N ILE A 151 -4.32 -4.54 -13.87
CA ILE A 151 -4.23 -4.05 -15.24
C ILE A 151 -5.00 -2.72 -15.35
N CYS A 152 -4.29 -1.64 -15.58
CA CYS A 152 -4.88 -0.32 -15.76
C CYS A 152 -4.07 0.56 -16.73
N HIS A 153 -4.62 1.74 -17.05
CA HIS A 153 -3.98 2.70 -17.97
C HIS A 153 -3.11 3.75 -17.24
N GLY A 154 -2.82 3.55 -15.96
CA GLY A 154 -2.01 4.49 -15.19
C GLY A 154 -2.82 5.55 -14.44
N HIS A 155 -2.13 6.24 -13.56
CA HIS A 155 -2.73 7.14 -12.58
C HIS A 155 -2.74 8.61 -13.00
N GLU A 156 -2.07 8.95 -14.11
CA GLU A 156 -2.08 10.28 -14.72
C GLU A 156 -3.46 10.71 -15.23
N THR A 157 -4.42 9.78 -15.25
CA THR A 157 -5.78 10.03 -15.69
C THR A 157 -6.71 10.56 -14.59
N TRP A 158 -6.32 10.41 -13.32
CA TRP A 158 -7.20 10.76 -12.19
C TRP A 158 -6.47 11.35 -10.97
N HIS A 159 -5.18 11.03 -10.78
CA HIS A 159 -4.44 11.52 -9.62
C HIS A 159 -4.02 12.97 -9.82
N PRO A 160 -4.19 13.87 -8.82
CA PRO A 160 -3.88 15.30 -8.96
C PRO A 160 -2.38 15.61 -9.06
N ASP A 161 -1.51 14.67 -8.70
CA ASP A 161 -0.06 14.80 -8.74
C ASP A 161 0.56 13.43 -9.03
N PRO A 162 0.51 12.97 -10.30
CA PRO A 162 0.79 11.57 -10.66
C PRO A 162 2.26 11.26 -10.95
N GLU A 163 3.17 12.25 -10.96
CA GLU A 163 4.55 12.07 -11.41
C GLU A 163 5.29 10.95 -10.65
N PHE A 164 5.13 10.89 -9.33
CA PHE A 164 5.84 9.91 -8.50
C PHE A 164 5.56 8.44 -8.84
N TYR A 165 4.42 8.15 -9.48
CA TYR A 165 4.11 6.79 -9.95
C TYR A 165 5.03 6.33 -11.08
N TYR A 166 5.75 7.24 -11.73
CA TYR A 166 6.62 6.98 -12.87
C TYR A 166 8.10 7.20 -12.55
N LYS A 167 8.43 7.45 -11.28
CA LYS A 167 9.79 7.67 -10.76
C LYS A 167 10.22 6.51 -9.85
N ARG A 168 11.47 6.57 -9.35
CA ARG A 168 12.02 5.57 -8.40
C ARG A 168 11.03 5.25 -7.29
N ALA A 169 10.91 3.99 -6.92
CA ALA A 169 9.92 3.45 -6.00
C ALA A 169 8.46 3.55 -6.47
N GLY A 170 8.22 3.99 -7.70
CA GLY A 170 6.91 3.97 -8.37
C GLY A 170 6.72 2.72 -9.23
N GLY A 171 5.78 2.82 -10.16
CA GLY A 171 5.41 1.74 -11.07
C GLY A 171 4.35 0.79 -10.52
N PRO A 172 3.76 0.00 -11.42
CA PRO A 172 2.63 -0.86 -11.06
C PRO A 172 2.99 -1.93 -10.04
N MET A 173 4.25 -2.41 -10.03
CA MET A 173 4.68 -3.42 -9.07
C MET A 173 4.94 -2.84 -7.69
N MET A 174 5.56 -1.68 -7.57
CA MET A 174 5.84 -1.04 -6.28
C MET A 174 4.58 -0.39 -5.70
N ASP A 175 3.67 0.11 -6.55
CA ASP A 175 2.41 0.71 -6.11
C ASP A 175 1.37 -0.35 -5.70
N MET A 176 1.12 -1.33 -6.57
CA MET A 176 0.04 -2.29 -6.41
C MET A 176 0.51 -3.72 -6.09
N GLY A 177 1.71 -4.09 -6.51
CA GLY A 177 2.27 -5.42 -6.23
C GLY A 177 2.28 -5.81 -4.77
N PRO A 178 2.56 -4.93 -3.79
CA PRO A 178 2.52 -5.27 -2.37
C PRO A 178 1.19 -5.85 -1.92
N TYR A 179 0.06 -5.39 -2.45
CA TYR A 179 -1.26 -5.92 -2.14
C TYR A 179 -1.42 -7.39 -2.54
N TYR A 180 -0.92 -7.74 -3.73
CA TYR A 180 -1.02 -9.10 -4.28
C TYR A 180 0.02 -10.03 -3.66
N VAL A 181 1.26 -9.57 -3.53
CA VAL A 181 2.35 -10.39 -2.96
C VAL A 181 2.07 -10.72 -1.50
N THR A 182 1.61 -9.73 -0.71
CA THR A 182 1.24 -9.97 0.69
C THR A 182 0.08 -10.97 0.80
N ALA A 183 -0.95 -10.83 -0.05
CA ALA A 183 -2.06 -11.79 -0.07
C ALA A 183 -1.61 -13.19 -0.48
N LEU A 184 -0.73 -13.32 -1.48
CA LEU A 184 -0.17 -14.60 -1.90
C LEU A 184 0.62 -15.27 -0.77
N VAL A 185 1.51 -14.53 -0.12
CA VAL A 185 2.31 -15.04 1.01
C VAL A 185 1.40 -15.45 2.17
N GLN A 186 0.39 -14.64 2.50
CA GLN A 186 -0.59 -14.93 3.54
C GLN A 186 -1.39 -16.21 3.26
N LEU A 187 -1.74 -16.47 2.00
CA LEU A 187 -2.61 -17.59 1.62
C LEU A 187 -1.85 -18.87 1.27
N ILE A 188 -0.65 -18.76 0.68
CA ILE A 188 0.10 -19.90 0.15
C ILE A 188 1.29 -20.24 1.04
N GLY A 189 1.97 -19.23 1.61
CA GLY A 189 3.14 -19.38 2.46
C GLY A 189 4.40 -18.74 1.89
N GLU A 190 5.56 -19.26 2.27
CA GLU A 190 6.88 -18.71 1.96
C GLU A 190 7.22 -18.79 0.48
N ALA A 191 7.59 -17.67 -0.13
CA ALA A 191 8.14 -17.62 -1.49
C ALA A 191 9.62 -18.09 -1.50
N LYS A 192 9.97 -18.94 -2.47
CA LYS A 192 11.34 -19.50 -2.63
C LYS A 192 12.10 -18.94 -3.80
N GLY A 193 11.40 -18.44 -4.80
CA GLY A 193 12.05 -17.90 -5.99
C GLY A 193 11.07 -17.18 -6.88
N VAL A 194 11.61 -16.31 -7.71
CA VAL A 194 10.84 -15.50 -8.65
C VAL A 194 11.58 -15.42 -9.98
N ILE A 195 10.80 -15.43 -11.07
CA ILE A 195 11.27 -15.07 -12.42
C ILE A 195 10.28 -14.05 -12.98
N GLY A 196 10.77 -13.12 -13.79
CA GLY A 196 9.90 -12.11 -14.38
C GLY A 196 10.54 -11.38 -15.54
N MET A 197 9.68 -10.66 -16.24
CA MET A 197 10.07 -9.76 -17.33
C MET A 197 9.37 -8.43 -17.13
N THR A 198 10.08 -7.36 -17.46
CA THR A 198 9.57 -6.00 -17.33
C THR A 198 9.70 -5.23 -18.62
N LYS A 199 8.93 -4.18 -18.79
CA LYS A 199 8.98 -3.32 -19.95
C LYS A 199 8.48 -1.91 -19.60
N LYS A 200 9.16 -0.92 -20.15
CA LYS A 200 8.67 0.44 -20.30
C LYS A 200 8.03 0.58 -21.69
N THR A 201 6.70 0.72 -21.75
CA THR A 201 6.00 0.86 -23.03
C THR A 201 6.06 2.28 -23.56
N PHE A 202 5.84 3.26 -22.67
CA PHE A 202 5.82 4.67 -23.02
C PHE A 202 6.95 5.40 -22.28
N PRO A 203 7.88 6.08 -23.01
CA PRO A 203 8.93 6.85 -22.37
C PRO A 203 8.41 8.12 -21.71
N GLU A 204 7.23 8.59 -22.11
CA GLU A 204 6.58 9.80 -21.65
C GLU A 204 5.09 9.56 -21.45
N ARG A 205 4.49 10.19 -20.44
CA ARG A 205 3.05 10.21 -20.19
C ARG A 205 2.54 11.64 -20.24
N ILE A 206 1.27 11.81 -20.63
CA ILE A 206 0.58 13.10 -20.58
C ILE A 206 -0.47 13.05 -19.48
N ILE A 207 -0.40 13.99 -18.56
CA ILE A 207 -1.37 14.11 -17.47
C ILE A 207 -2.71 14.57 -18.02
N THR A 208 -3.77 13.83 -17.71
CA THR A 208 -5.14 14.18 -18.10
C THR A 208 -6.03 14.50 -16.90
N SER A 209 -5.45 14.54 -15.69
CA SER A 209 -6.08 14.98 -14.44
C SER A 209 -5.71 16.42 -14.10
N GLU A 210 -6.61 17.11 -13.39
CA GLU A 210 -6.32 18.44 -12.84
C GLU A 210 -5.49 18.34 -11.54
N PRO A 211 -4.67 19.33 -11.20
CA PRO A 211 -4.48 20.64 -11.86
C PRO A 211 -3.42 20.64 -12.97
N HIS A 212 -2.74 19.52 -13.25
CA HIS A 212 -1.59 19.42 -14.16
C HIS A 212 -1.98 18.97 -15.57
N TYR A 213 -3.21 19.16 -15.99
CA TYR A 213 -3.71 18.73 -17.31
C TYR A 213 -2.82 19.21 -18.47
N GLY A 214 -2.39 18.27 -19.31
CA GLY A 214 -1.54 18.52 -20.47
C GLY A 214 -0.03 18.55 -20.19
N GLU A 215 0.39 18.52 -18.94
CA GLU A 215 1.81 18.40 -18.58
C GLU A 215 2.34 17.00 -18.89
N LYS A 216 3.64 16.91 -19.10
CA LYS A 216 4.34 15.67 -19.44
C LYS A 216 5.10 15.13 -18.25
N ILE A 217 5.10 13.80 -18.16
CA ILE A 217 5.90 13.04 -17.18
C ILE A 217 6.88 12.18 -17.95
N ASP A 218 8.18 12.36 -17.72
CA ASP A 218 9.20 11.40 -18.15
C ASP A 218 9.11 10.14 -17.30
N VAL A 219 9.05 8.98 -17.96
CA VAL A 219 8.94 7.68 -17.29
C VAL A 219 10.33 7.08 -17.09
N ASP A 220 10.75 6.96 -15.84
CA ASP A 220 12.10 6.49 -15.49
C ASP A 220 12.16 5.00 -15.17
N ILE A 221 11.00 4.35 -14.97
CA ILE A 221 10.87 2.96 -14.51
C ILE A 221 10.09 2.11 -15.51
N ASP A 222 10.13 0.79 -15.33
CA ASP A 222 9.28 -0.12 -16.07
C ASP A 222 7.83 -0.07 -15.59
N THR A 223 6.91 0.01 -16.54
CA THR A 223 5.47 0.22 -16.31
C THR A 223 4.60 -0.99 -16.64
N HIS A 224 5.22 -2.06 -17.10
CA HIS A 224 4.63 -3.38 -17.25
C HIS A 224 5.55 -4.45 -16.67
N LEU A 225 4.99 -5.35 -15.87
CA LEU A 225 5.70 -6.47 -15.29
C LEU A 225 4.83 -7.72 -15.33
N THR A 226 5.40 -8.85 -15.72
CA THR A 226 4.80 -10.17 -15.57
C THR A 226 5.83 -11.14 -14.99
N GLY A 227 5.37 -12.04 -14.11
CA GLY A 227 6.29 -12.98 -13.47
C GLY A 227 5.60 -14.18 -12.86
N SER A 228 6.42 -15.13 -12.39
CA SER A 228 5.99 -16.29 -11.64
C SER A 228 6.75 -16.38 -10.31
N ILE A 229 6.05 -16.77 -9.26
CA ILE A 229 6.57 -16.93 -7.90
C ILE A 229 6.42 -18.40 -7.51
N ALA A 230 7.54 -19.05 -7.16
CA ALA A 230 7.54 -20.40 -6.63
C ALA A 230 7.49 -20.37 -5.10
N PHE A 231 6.63 -21.20 -4.49
CA PHE A 231 6.44 -21.27 -3.04
C PHE A 231 7.05 -22.55 -2.45
N ALA A 232 7.32 -22.52 -1.13
CA ALA A 232 7.93 -23.63 -0.42
C ALA A 232 7.12 -24.93 -0.45
N ASN A 233 5.78 -24.83 -0.53
CA ASN A 233 4.87 -25.96 -0.64
C ASN A 233 4.75 -26.54 -2.07
N GLY A 234 5.49 -25.98 -3.05
CA GLY A 234 5.49 -26.41 -4.45
C GLY A 234 4.45 -25.69 -5.33
N ALA A 235 3.59 -24.86 -4.78
CA ALA A 235 2.66 -24.05 -5.56
C ALA A 235 3.41 -23.00 -6.40
N VAL A 236 2.82 -22.61 -7.53
CA VAL A 236 3.36 -21.55 -8.41
C VAL A 236 2.29 -20.52 -8.67
N ALA A 237 2.57 -19.24 -8.36
CA ALA A 237 1.70 -18.14 -8.70
C ALA A 237 2.19 -17.37 -9.93
N GLN A 238 1.25 -16.81 -10.69
CA GLN A 238 1.51 -15.82 -11.72
C GLN A 238 1.04 -14.46 -11.27
N ILE A 239 1.81 -13.44 -11.58
CA ILE A 239 1.47 -12.04 -11.31
C ILE A 239 1.70 -11.19 -12.56
N CYS A 240 0.73 -10.31 -12.86
CA CYS A 240 0.87 -9.30 -13.90
C CYS A 240 0.43 -7.95 -13.35
N THR A 241 1.32 -6.95 -13.39
CA THR A 241 0.99 -5.57 -13.04
C THR A 241 1.35 -4.65 -14.19
N THR A 242 0.46 -3.72 -14.54
CA THR A 242 0.72 -2.80 -15.65
C THR A 242 -0.07 -1.51 -15.54
N PHE A 243 0.56 -0.40 -15.97
CA PHE A 243 -0.05 0.90 -16.21
C PHE A 243 -0.24 1.20 -17.71
N ASP A 244 0.07 0.25 -18.59
CA ASP A 244 0.27 0.51 -20.02
C ASP A 244 -0.90 0.10 -20.91
N VAL A 245 -1.95 -0.48 -20.36
CA VAL A 245 -3.06 -1.01 -21.15
C VAL A 245 -4.38 -0.36 -20.80
N HIS A 246 -5.20 -0.14 -21.82
CA HIS A 246 -6.56 0.31 -21.61
C HIS A 246 -7.36 -0.79 -20.90
N TYR A 247 -8.25 -0.33 -20.04
CA TYR A 247 -9.09 -1.15 -19.22
C TYR A 247 -9.98 -2.10 -20.03
N ALA A 248 -9.94 -3.38 -19.69
CA ALA A 248 -10.92 -4.35 -20.13
C ALA A 248 -11.87 -4.67 -18.95
N PRO A 249 -13.20 -4.52 -19.10
CA PRO A 249 -14.14 -4.87 -18.06
C PRO A 249 -13.93 -6.30 -17.56
N GLY A 250 -13.81 -6.48 -16.23
CA GLY A 250 -13.59 -7.77 -15.61
C GLY A 250 -12.12 -8.23 -15.50
N ALA A 251 -11.16 -7.49 -16.05
CA ALA A 251 -9.73 -7.82 -15.95
C ALA A 251 -9.01 -7.16 -14.77
N GLN A 252 -9.68 -6.25 -14.06
CA GLN A 252 -9.09 -5.52 -12.94
C GLN A 252 -9.07 -6.36 -11.67
N CYS A 253 -7.96 -6.23 -10.91
CA CYS A 253 -7.83 -6.70 -9.53
C CYS A 253 -8.21 -8.18 -9.35
N ARG A 254 -7.85 -9.02 -10.33
CA ARG A 254 -8.17 -10.44 -10.32
C ARG A 254 -7.22 -11.18 -9.38
N PHE A 255 -7.80 -12.04 -8.55
CA PHE A 255 -7.08 -12.93 -7.65
C PHE A 255 -7.76 -14.32 -7.65
N GLU A 256 -7.03 -15.34 -8.06
CA GLU A 256 -7.52 -16.71 -8.17
C GLU A 256 -6.56 -17.68 -7.48
N LEU A 257 -7.11 -18.62 -6.71
CA LEU A 257 -6.41 -19.75 -6.13
C LEU A 257 -6.95 -21.05 -6.72
N TYR A 258 -6.05 -21.90 -7.19
CA TYR A 258 -6.37 -23.21 -7.75
C TYR A 258 -5.88 -24.29 -6.82
N GLY A 259 -6.78 -25.07 -6.27
CA GLY A 259 -6.48 -26.18 -5.38
C GLY A 259 -6.84 -27.53 -5.99
N THR A 260 -6.42 -28.61 -5.33
CA THR A 260 -6.67 -30.00 -5.78
C THR A 260 -8.14 -30.39 -5.73
N LYS A 261 -8.98 -29.69 -4.98
CA LYS A 261 -10.41 -29.97 -4.80
C LYS A 261 -11.33 -28.85 -5.26
N GLY A 262 -10.80 -27.68 -5.57
CA GLY A 262 -11.63 -26.53 -5.97
C GLY A 262 -10.82 -25.30 -6.31
N THR A 263 -11.51 -24.25 -6.73
CA THR A 263 -10.95 -22.97 -7.11
C THR A 263 -11.68 -21.85 -6.37
N ILE A 264 -10.93 -20.86 -5.89
CA ILE A 264 -11.48 -19.62 -5.34
C ILE A 264 -11.15 -18.48 -6.30
N CYS A 265 -12.19 -17.72 -6.67
CA CYS A 265 -12.07 -16.48 -7.43
C CYS A 265 -12.49 -15.34 -6.51
N CYS A 266 -11.63 -14.36 -6.33
CA CYS A 266 -11.90 -13.25 -5.43
C CYS A 266 -11.40 -11.95 -6.05
N LEU A 267 -12.00 -10.84 -5.66
CA LEU A 267 -11.47 -9.51 -5.92
C LEU A 267 -10.61 -9.12 -4.71
N LEU A 268 -9.44 -8.58 -4.95
CA LEU A 268 -8.54 -8.16 -3.89
C LEU A 268 -9.15 -7.03 -3.04
N TYR A 269 -9.94 -6.18 -3.66
CA TYR A 269 -10.68 -5.10 -3.00
C TYR A 269 -12.10 -5.55 -2.67
N THR A 270 -12.30 -6.01 -1.47
CA THR A 270 -13.61 -6.36 -0.92
C THR A 270 -14.14 -5.31 0.05
N SER A 271 -13.77 -4.06 -0.13
CA SER A 271 -14.55 -2.98 0.48
C SER A 271 -15.96 -3.02 -0.13
N PRO A 272 -17.03 -3.07 0.67
CA PRO A 272 -18.38 -2.98 0.13
C PRO A 272 -18.49 -1.67 -0.64
N SER A 273 -18.44 -1.76 -1.95
CA SER A 273 -18.74 -0.65 -2.82
C SER A 273 -20.26 -0.51 -2.90
N PRO A 274 -20.81 0.70 -2.91
CA PRO A 274 -22.23 0.90 -3.21
C PRO A 274 -22.66 0.31 -4.57
N ARG A 275 -21.68 -0.07 -5.42
CA ARG A 275 -21.91 -0.73 -6.72
C ARG A 275 -22.04 -2.25 -6.60
N ASP A 276 -21.56 -2.87 -5.51
CA ASP A 276 -21.64 -4.31 -5.32
C ASP A 276 -23.07 -4.79 -5.02
N GLY A 277 -23.95 -3.89 -4.57
CA GLY A 277 -25.39 -4.13 -4.38
C GLY A 277 -26.25 -4.07 -5.66
N LEU A 278 -25.67 -3.76 -6.82
CA LEU A 278 -26.39 -3.63 -8.08
C LEU A 278 -26.20 -4.83 -9.02
N LEU A 279 -25.51 -5.88 -8.58
CA LEU A 279 -25.28 -7.13 -9.32
C LEU A 279 -26.01 -8.33 -8.73
N SER A 280 -27.06 -8.11 -7.95
CA SER A 280 -28.01 -9.14 -7.53
C SER A 280 -29.27 -9.12 -8.38
#